data_9a8d1d71fda0c9839cbc04f0f8152660
#
_entry.id   9a8d1d71fda0c9839cbc04f0f8152660
#
_cell.length_a   1.000
_cell.length_b   1.000
_cell.length_c   1.000
_cell.angle_alpha   90.00
_cell.angle_beta   90.00
_cell.angle_gamma   90.00
#
_symmetry.space_group_name_H-M   'P 1'
#
loop_
_entity.id
_entity.type
_entity.pdbx_description
1 polymer ?
#
loop_
_entity_poly.entity_id
_entity_poly.type
_entity_poly.pdbx_seq_one_letter_code
_entity_poly.pdbx_strand_id
1 'polypeptide(L)'
;RFGHSMVRNAYRLNCRTKRVLIEELMVLGQKAEPIPDDYLVEWGTFFDGLPTSGPQASSAFIDTSVSFAMHGLSPGTIRLANKLESIDPSNLPVRTLVRGARAQLPSGQEAADALAGQGKIRTHDRLSSSQLISDTCNQSGSVLARNGLEQNTPLFYYILKEAELKGEGITLGPVGSHIISEVVQSALEADPDSYLSGVGPQWELPSWRFPSGSQGQVNSLIGIVRLVGDDKLLPECEAHWRRFHLPAQPV
;
A
#
# COMPACT_ATOMS: atom_id res chain seq x y z
N ARG A 1 -4.22 -6.58 -3.03
CA ARG A 1 -3.26 -7.34 -2.19
C ARG A 1 -1.80 -6.99 -2.47
N PHE A 2 -1.49 -6.39 -3.62
CA PHE A 2 -0.15 -5.87 -3.92
C PHE A 2 0.37 -4.94 -2.81
N GLY A 3 -0.50 -4.13 -2.19
CA GLY A 3 -0.14 -3.24 -1.09
C GLY A 3 0.48 -3.92 0.15
N HIS A 4 0.41 -5.26 0.24
CA HIS A 4 1.11 -5.98 1.32
C HIS A 4 2.64 -5.86 1.23
N SER A 5 3.20 -5.72 0.03
CA SER A 5 4.64 -5.47 -0.16
C SER A 5 5.06 -4.08 0.29
N MET A 6 4.13 -3.11 0.28
CA MET A 6 4.40 -1.73 0.70
C MET A 6 4.49 -1.56 2.23
N VAL A 7 4.13 -2.57 3.00
CA VAL A 7 4.16 -2.52 4.47
C VAL A 7 5.57 -2.73 4.97
N ARG A 8 6.07 -1.80 5.78
CA ARG A 8 7.36 -1.93 6.47
C ARG A 8 7.24 -2.72 7.76
N ASN A 9 8.36 -3.29 8.21
CA ASN A 9 8.42 -3.97 9.51
C ASN A 9 8.19 -3.03 10.69
N ALA A 10 8.51 -1.75 10.54
CA ALA A 10 8.39 -0.76 11.59
C ALA A 10 8.24 0.65 11.03
N TYR A 11 7.61 1.51 11.83
CA TYR A 11 7.38 2.92 11.50
C TYR A 11 7.83 3.83 12.66
N ARG A 12 8.21 5.04 12.34
CA ARG A 12 8.23 6.16 13.27
C ARG A 12 6.88 6.86 13.15
N LEU A 13 6.19 7.11 14.25
CA LEU A 13 4.87 7.75 14.22
C LEU A 13 4.96 9.25 14.52
N ASN A 14 5.87 9.61 15.44
CA ASN A 14 6.06 10.99 15.91
C ASN A 14 7.47 11.17 16.50
N CYS A 15 7.75 12.30 17.15
CA CYS A 15 9.03 12.58 17.77
C CYS A 15 9.36 11.70 18.99
N ARG A 16 8.34 11.16 19.67
CA ARG A 16 8.51 10.29 20.85
C ARG A 16 8.89 8.87 20.45
N THR A 17 8.34 8.36 19.33
CA THR A 17 8.53 6.98 18.88
C THR A 17 9.62 6.90 17.82
N LYS A 18 10.75 6.27 18.15
CA LYS A 18 11.84 6.05 17.20
C LYS A 18 11.54 4.91 16.22
N ARG A 19 10.88 3.88 16.71
CA ARG A 19 10.53 2.68 15.94
C ARG A 19 9.41 1.90 16.63
N VAL A 20 8.29 1.76 15.96
CA VAL A 20 7.16 0.93 16.39
C VAL A 20 7.01 -0.20 15.39
N LEU A 21 6.96 -1.44 15.85
CA LEU A 21 6.78 -2.60 14.99
C LEU A 21 5.34 -2.64 14.46
N ILE A 22 5.16 -3.08 13.22
CA ILE A 22 3.81 -3.18 12.62
C ILE A 22 2.93 -4.18 13.39
N GLU A 23 3.50 -5.25 13.94
CA GLU A 23 2.75 -6.20 14.78
C GLU A 23 2.19 -5.52 16.04
N GLU A 24 2.97 -4.62 16.65
CA GLU A 24 2.55 -3.85 17.82
C GLU A 24 1.37 -2.94 17.48
N LEU A 25 1.44 -2.25 16.34
CA LEU A 25 0.34 -1.42 15.84
C LEU A 25 -0.90 -2.25 15.51
N MET A 26 -0.73 -3.45 14.92
CA MET A 26 -1.84 -4.36 14.66
C MET A 26 -2.53 -4.85 15.93
N VAL A 27 -1.77 -5.13 16.99
CA VAL A 27 -2.32 -5.52 18.29
C VAL A 27 -3.02 -4.34 18.96
N LEU A 28 -2.41 -3.16 18.91
CA LEU A 28 -3.00 -1.93 19.47
C LEU A 28 -4.34 -1.61 18.81
N GLY A 29 -4.41 -1.68 17.47
CA GLY A 29 -5.64 -1.40 16.72
C GLY A 29 -6.78 -2.41 16.92
N GLN A 30 -6.53 -3.53 17.61
CA GLN A 30 -7.57 -4.51 17.97
C GLN A 30 -8.19 -4.25 19.34
N LYS A 31 -7.59 -3.37 20.14
CA LYS A 31 -8.11 -3.02 21.46
C LYS A 31 -9.23 -2.00 21.31
N ALA A 32 -10.27 -2.14 22.13
CA ALA A 32 -11.37 -1.17 22.22
C ALA A 32 -11.05 0.00 23.17
N GLU A 33 -9.79 0.23 23.44
CA GLU A 33 -9.28 1.28 24.33
C GLU A 33 -8.79 2.48 23.52
N PRO A 34 -8.78 3.68 24.09
CA PRO A 34 -8.16 4.84 23.43
C PRO A 34 -6.69 4.56 23.09
N ILE A 35 -6.26 5.04 21.92
CA ILE A 35 -4.86 4.94 21.50
C ILE A 35 -4.01 5.81 22.44
N PRO A 36 -2.95 5.27 23.07
CA PRO A 36 -2.06 6.06 23.91
C PRO A 36 -1.38 7.19 23.13
N ASP A 37 -1.12 8.31 23.76
CA ASP A 37 -0.53 9.51 23.15
C ASP A 37 0.80 9.25 22.42
N ASP A 38 1.59 8.30 22.89
CA ASP A 38 2.85 7.93 22.23
C ASP A 38 2.66 7.34 20.83
N TYR A 39 1.45 6.86 20.51
CA TYR A 39 1.09 6.28 19.21
C TYR A 39 0.30 7.24 18.31
N LEU A 40 0.09 8.49 18.73
CA LEU A 40 -0.51 9.49 17.86
C LEU A 40 0.37 9.72 16.62
N VAL A 41 -0.27 9.80 15.47
CA VAL A 41 0.44 9.92 14.19
C VAL A 41 0.74 11.38 13.90
N GLU A 42 2.00 11.70 13.69
CA GLU A 42 2.45 12.95 13.09
C GLU A 42 2.40 12.79 11.57
N TRP A 43 1.34 13.31 10.96
CA TRP A 43 1.03 13.08 9.53
C TRP A 43 2.11 13.56 8.58
N GLY A 44 2.88 14.60 8.94
CA GLY A 44 4.04 15.03 8.17
C GLY A 44 5.16 13.99 8.07
N THR A 45 5.13 12.95 8.92
CA THR A 45 6.02 11.79 8.76
C THR A 45 5.68 10.97 7.52
N PHE A 46 4.40 10.99 7.08
CA PHE A 46 3.89 10.14 6.00
C PHE A 46 3.52 10.93 4.74
N PHE A 47 3.31 12.22 4.83
CA PHE A 47 2.89 13.07 3.71
C PHE A 47 3.79 14.27 3.53
N ASP A 48 4.30 14.45 2.32
CA ASP A 48 5.01 15.66 1.91
C ASP A 48 4.11 16.90 2.05
N GLY A 49 4.71 18.02 2.43
CA GLY A 49 3.99 19.29 2.55
C GLY A 49 3.21 19.48 3.85
N LEU A 50 3.36 18.55 4.81
CA LEU A 50 2.94 18.72 6.20
C LEU A 50 4.17 18.82 7.12
N PRO A 51 4.05 19.52 8.26
CA PRO A 51 5.15 19.61 9.24
C PRO A 51 5.51 18.23 9.79
N THR A 52 6.81 17.97 9.94
CA THR A 52 7.34 16.76 10.57
C THR A 52 8.52 17.06 11.47
N SER A 53 8.60 16.37 12.60
CA SER A 53 9.70 16.49 13.58
C SER A 53 10.92 15.64 13.23
N GLY A 54 10.95 14.99 12.07
CA GLY A 54 12.07 14.16 11.63
C GLY A 54 11.90 13.65 10.19
N PRO A 55 12.71 12.67 9.78
CA PRO A 55 12.68 12.19 8.41
C PRO A 55 11.33 11.56 8.09
N GLN A 56 10.88 11.77 6.86
CA GLN A 56 9.66 11.14 6.35
C GLN A 56 9.80 9.63 6.24
N ALA A 57 8.72 8.93 6.49
CA ALA A 57 8.60 7.49 6.35
C ALA A 57 7.87 7.16 5.05
N SER A 58 8.63 6.87 4.00
CA SER A 58 8.03 6.32 2.77
C SER A 58 7.52 4.89 3.00
N SER A 59 6.58 4.42 2.18
CA SER A 59 6.22 3.01 2.09
C SER A 59 7.43 2.16 1.65
N ALA A 60 7.37 0.84 1.80
CA ALA A 60 8.25 -0.06 1.07
C ALA A 60 7.85 -0.07 -0.42
N PHE A 61 8.71 -0.63 -1.26
CA PHE A 61 8.44 -0.77 -2.69
C PHE A 61 7.35 -1.81 -2.97
N ILE A 62 6.72 -1.69 -4.12
CA ILE A 62 5.86 -2.74 -4.68
C ILE A 62 6.78 -3.71 -5.42
N ASP A 63 7.22 -4.74 -4.74
CA ASP A 63 8.15 -5.74 -5.26
C ASP A 63 7.82 -7.14 -4.74
N THR A 64 8.64 -8.11 -5.08
CA THR A 64 8.48 -9.49 -4.65
C THR A 64 8.89 -9.74 -3.20
N SER A 65 9.35 -8.73 -2.49
CA SER A 65 9.67 -8.78 -1.06
C SER A 65 8.46 -8.37 -0.22
N VAL A 66 8.19 -9.12 0.82
CA VAL A 66 7.11 -8.81 1.76
C VAL A 66 7.71 -8.75 3.16
N SER A 67 7.29 -7.78 3.95
CA SER A 67 7.80 -7.55 5.29
C SER A 67 7.68 -8.82 6.15
N PHE A 68 8.67 -9.05 7.02
CA PHE A 68 8.71 -10.24 7.89
C PHE A 68 7.42 -10.39 8.73
N ALA A 69 6.88 -9.29 9.21
CA ALA A 69 5.63 -9.27 9.96
C ALA A 69 4.43 -9.88 9.20
N MET A 70 4.44 -9.84 7.88
CA MET A 70 3.38 -10.44 7.06
C MET A 70 3.51 -11.96 6.91
N HIS A 71 4.64 -12.55 7.32
CA HIS A 71 4.85 -14.00 7.34
C HIS A 71 4.40 -14.67 8.65
N GLY A 72 4.11 -13.89 9.70
CA GLY A 72 3.72 -14.41 11.02
C GLY A 72 2.68 -13.54 11.70
N LEU A 73 1.51 -13.34 11.06
CA LEU A 73 0.44 -12.54 11.66
C LEU A 73 -0.08 -13.15 12.96
N SER A 74 -0.32 -12.29 13.96
CA SER A 74 -0.84 -12.73 15.26
C SER A 74 -2.22 -13.39 15.14
N PRO A 75 -2.58 -14.34 16.03
CA PRO A 75 -3.88 -15.02 16.01
C PRO A 75 -5.09 -14.08 16.01
N GLY A 76 -5.00 -12.92 16.66
CA GLY A 76 -6.05 -11.91 16.65
C GLY A 76 -6.32 -11.31 15.27
N THR A 77 -5.30 -11.21 14.43
CA THR A 77 -5.39 -10.72 13.05
C THR A 77 -6.00 -11.78 12.11
N ILE A 78 -6.03 -13.04 12.53
CA ILE A 78 -6.41 -14.21 11.71
C ILE A 78 -7.90 -14.58 11.86
N ARG A 79 -8.68 -13.89 12.68
CA ARG A 79 -10.08 -14.22 13.01
C ARG A 79 -11.00 -14.58 11.83
N LEU A 80 -10.63 -14.21 10.63
CA LEU A 80 -11.39 -14.50 9.40
C LEU A 80 -10.77 -15.62 8.54
N ALA A 81 -9.71 -16.28 9.00
CA ALA A 81 -8.99 -17.30 8.25
C ALA A 81 -9.53 -18.70 8.55
N ASN A 82 -10.85 -18.90 8.44
CA ASN A 82 -11.44 -20.21 8.62
C ASN A 82 -10.90 -21.22 7.61
N LYS A 83 -10.22 -22.26 8.14
CA LYS A 83 -10.04 -23.60 7.55
C LYS A 83 -9.30 -23.67 6.20
N LEU A 84 -8.06 -23.22 6.19
CA LEU A 84 -7.05 -23.72 5.25
C LEU A 84 -6.23 -24.79 5.97
N GLU A 85 -6.77 -25.98 6.15
CA GLU A 85 -6.29 -27.04 7.06
C GLU A 85 -4.86 -27.55 6.81
N SER A 86 -4.18 -27.10 5.75
CA SER A 86 -2.80 -27.52 5.42
C SER A 86 -1.79 -26.36 5.25
N ILE A 87 -2.17 -25.12 5.53
CA ILE A 87 -1.33 -23.95 5.29
C ILE A 87 -1.32 -23.10 6.54
N ASP A 88 -0.14 -22.64 6.95
CA ASP A 88 -0.01 -21.71 8.05
C ASP A 88 -0.85 -20.44 7.79
N PRO A 89 -1.92 -20.24 8.57
CA PRO A 89 -2.81 -19.11 8.37
C PRO A 89 -2.16 -17.77 8.70
N SER A 90 -1.04 -17.76 9.42
CA SER A 90 -0.28 -16.56 9.76
C SER A 90 0.50 -15.99 8.58
N ASN A 91 0.87 -16.83 7.61
CA ASN A 91 1.66 -16.43 6.44
C ASN A 91 0.78 -15.82 5.35
N LEU A 92 0.73 -14.48 5.29
CA LEU A 92 -0.13 -13.75 4.37
C LEU A 92 0.26 -13.89 2.89
N PRO A 93 1.55 -13.84 2.49
CA PRO A 93 1.97 -14.14 1.12
C PRO A 93 1.51 -15.51 0.63
N VAL A 94 1.73 -16.57 1.42
CA VAL A 94 1.30 -17.92 1.08
C VAL A 94 -0.23 -18.00 0.94
N ARG A 95 -0.97 -17.41 1.88
CA ARG A 95 -2.44 -17.33 1.78
C ARG A 95 -2.89 -16.64 0.50
N THR A 96 -2.20 -15.59 0.07
CA THR A 96 -2.54 -14.86 -1.14
C THR A 96 -2.35 -15.73 -2.39
N LEU A 97 -1.23 -16.43 -2.49
CA LEU A 97 -0.96 -17.37 -3.59
C LEU A 97 -1.98 -18.51 -3.64
N VAL A 98 -2.25 -19.14 -2.51
CA VAL A 98 -3.24 -20.24 -2.42
C VAL A 98 -4.65 -19.78 -2.76
N ARG A 99 -5.04 -18.58 -2.33
CA ARG A 99 -6.35 -18.03 -2.71
C ARG A 99 -6.44 -17.75 -4.21
N GLY A 100 -5.35 -17.29 -4.84
CA GLY A 100 -5.28 -17.16 -6.30
C GLY A 100 -5.50 -18.49 -7.00
N ALA A 101 -4.80 -19.54 -6.57
CA ALA A 101 -4.95 -20.89 -7.13
C ALA A 101 -6.37 -21.44 -6.94
N ARG A 102 -6.95 -21.29 -5.73
CA ARG A 102 -8.33 -21.74 -5.45
C ARG A 102 -9.40 -20.96 -6.22
N ALA A 103 -9.17 -19.68 -6.46
CA ALA A 103 -10.05 -18.85 -7.27
C ALA A 103 -9.83 -19.10 -8.78
N GLN A 104 -8.94 -20.01 -9.14
CA GLN A 104 -8.57 -20.29 -10.52
C GLN A 104 -8.21 -19.02 -11.31
N LEU A 105 -7.48 -18.12 -10.66
CA LEU A 105 -7.00 -16.93 -11.36
C LEU A 105 -6.05 -17.34 -12.49
N PRO A 106 -6.10 -16.64 -13.63
CA PRO A 106 -5.15 -16.87 -14.72
C PRO A 106 -3.72 -16.62 -14.24
N SER A 107 -2.76 -17.20 -14.94
CA SER A 107 -1.36 -16.79 -14.78
C SER A 107 -1.16 -15.33 -15.18
N GLY A 108 -0.04 -14.74 -14.73
CA GLY A 108 0.30 -13.39 -15.14
C GLY A 108 0.47 -13.26 -16.65
N GLN A 109 0.99 -14.31 -17.31
CA GLN A 109 1.15 -14.36 -18.78
C GLN A 109 -0.20 -14.38 -19.47
N GLU A 110 -1.12 -15.26 -19.04
CA GLU A 110 -2.48 -15.33 -19.60
C GLU A 110 -3.24 -14.02 -19.43
N ALA A 111 -3.10 -13.37 -18.26
CA ALA A 111 -3.69 -12.06 -18.02
C ALA A 111 -3.10 -10.99 -18.96
N ALA A 112 -1.77 -10.98 -19.12
CA ALA A 112 -1.09 -10.04 -20.04
C ALA A 112 -1.51 -10.27 -21.49
N ASP A 113 -1.57 -11.53 -21.94
CA ASP A 113 -1.94 -11.90 -23.30
C ASP A 113 -3.42 -11.53 -23.58
N ALA A 114 -4.32 -11.74 -22.61
CA ALA A 114 -5.72 -11.34 -22.71
C ALA A 114 -5.89 -9.82 -22.81
N LEU A 115 -5.18 -9.05 -21.99
CA LEU A 115 -5.22 -7.58 -22.04
C LEU A 115 -4.61 -7.03 -23.33
N ALA A 116 -3.51 -7.63 -23.82
CA ALA A 116 -2.90 -7.25 -25.08
C ALA A 116 -3.83 -7.56 -26.28
N GLY A 117 -4.50 -8.72 -26.26
CA GLY A 117 -5.50 -9.10 -27.27
C GLY A 117 -6.70 -8.16 -27.33
N GLN A 118 -7.03 -7.48 -26.21
CA GLN A 118 -8.05 -6.44 -26.13
C GLN A 118 -7.53 -5.04 -26.46
N GLY A 119 -6.23 -4.88 -26.78
CA GLY A 119 -5.60 -3.59 -27.01
C GLY A 119 -5.45 -2.70 -25.77
N LYS A 120 -5.58 -3.28 -24.57
CA LYS A 120 -5.50 -2.57 -23.29
C LYS A 120 -4.06 -2.30 -22.86
N ILE A 121 -3.17 -3.19 -23.18
CA ILE A 121 -1.71 -3.06 -23.01
C ILE A 121 -1.01 -3.43 -24.32
N ARG A 122 0.28 -3.09 -24.43
CA ARG A 122 1.08 -3.45 -25.60
C ARG A 122 1.61 -4.87 -25.42
N THR A 123 1.75 -5.63 -26.52
CA THR A 123 2.27 -7.01 -26.48
C THR A 123 3.67 -7.11 -25.82
N HIS A 124 4.53 -6.10 -26.01
CA HIS A 124 5.85 -6.05 -25.37
C HIS A 124 5.83 -5.65 -23.89
N ASP A 125 4.67 -5.32 -23.35
CA ASP A 125 4.52 -5.08 -21.92
C ASP A 125 4.47 -6.38 -21.11
N ARG A 126 4.20 -7.51 -21.75
CA ARG A 126 4.28 -8.83 -21.13
C ARG A 126 5.71 -9.14 -20.67
N LEU A 127 5.86 -9.60 -19.43
CA LEU A 127 7.17 -10.03 -18.92
C LEU A 127 7.61 -11.34 -19.57
N SER A 128 8.88 -11.41 -19.96
CA SER A 128 9.52 -12.63 -20.43
C SER A 128 9.88 -13.55 -19.25
N SER A 129 10.07 -14.85 -19.53
CA SER A 129 10.51 -15.80 -18.52
C SER A 129 11.84 -15.39 -17.86
N SER A 130 12.77 -14.84 -18.62
CA SER A 130 14.04 -14.35 -18.10
C SER A 130 13.87 -13.16 -17.13
N GLN A 131 12.92 -12.27 -17.38
CA GLN A 131 12.57 -11.18 -16.47
C GLN A 131 11.91 -11.71 -15.19
N LEU A 132 11.04 -12.69 -15.31
CA LEU A 132 10.33 -13.28 -14.16
C LEU A 132 11.27 -14.02 -13.20
N ILE A 133 12.30 -14.69 -13.71
CA ILE A 133 13.28 -15.41 -12.89
C ILE A 133 14.47 -14.55 -12.45
N SER A 134 14.54 -13.28 -12.85
CA SER A 134 15.62 -12.40 -12.42
C SER A 134 15.55 -12.14 -10.92
N ASP A 135 16.64 -12.38 -10.21
CA ASP A 135 16.77 -12.11 -8.77
C ASP A 135 17.34 -10.70 -8.58
N THR A 136 16.46 -9.73 -8.37
CA THR A 136 16.83 -8.33 -8.15
C THR A 136 16.79 -7.95 -6.68
N CYS A 137 15.74 -8.37 -5.96
CA CYS A 137 15.54 -8.03 -4.54
C CYS A 137 15.73 -9.23 -3.60
N ASN A 138 15.49 -10.45 -4.10
CA ASN A 138 15.54 -11.69 -3.32
C ASN A 138 15.71 -12.89 -4.26
N GLN A 139 15.77 -14.10 -3.70
CA GLN A 139 15.91 -15.34 -4.47
C GLN A 139 14.60 -15.92 -5.03
N SER A 140 13.55 -15.13 -5.12
CA SER A 140 12.22 -15.60 -5.55
C SER A 140 12.21 -16.05 -7.01
N GLY A 141 12.98 -15.41 -7.89
CA GLY A 141 13.14 -15.82 -9.28
C GLY A 141 13.79 -17.19 -9.44
N SER A 142 14.82 -17.47 -8.65
CA SER A 142 15.45 -18.80 -8.61
C SER A 142 14.47 -19.88 -8.10
N VAL A 143 13.61 -19.54 -7.13
CA VAL A 143 12.54 -20.46 -6.67
C VAL A 143 11.51 -20.70 -7.76
N LEU A 144 11.10 -19.66 -8.46
CA LEU A 144 10.17 -19.75 -9.60
C LEU A 144 10.68 -20.70 -10.67
N ALA A 145 11.94 -20.51 -11.11
CA ALA A 145 12.59 -21.33 -12.13
C ALA A 145 12.71 -22.80 -11.70
N ARG A 146 13.13 -23.07 -10.46
CA ARG A 146 13.26 -24.45 -9.94
C ARG A 146 11.94 -25.21 -9.91
N ASN A 147 10.81 -24.52 -9.87
CA ASN A 147 9.48 -25.11 -9.85
C ASN A 147 8.76 -25.05 -11.22
N GLY A 148 9.42 -24.59 -12.28
CA GLY A 148 8.84 -24.51 -13.63
C GLY A 148 7.69 -23.51 -13.75
N LEU A 149 7.66 -22.49 -12.89
CA LEU A 149 6.58 -21.50 -12.83
C LEU A 149 6.83 -20.26 -13.69
N GLU A 150 7.96 -20.17 -14.39
CA GLU A 150 8.33 -19.05 -15.25
C GLU A 150 7.46 -18.94 -16.51
N GLN A 151 6.75 -20.02 -16.89
CA GLN A 151 5.82 -20.02 -18.02
C GLN A 151 4.35 -19.88 -17.60
N ASN A 152 4.06 -20.18 -16.33
CA ASN A 152 2.73 -20.12 -15.75
C ASN A 152 2.79 -19.49 -14.35
N THR A 153 3.20 -18.23 -14.33
CA THR A 153 3.51 -17.51 -13.09
C THR A 153 2.24 -17.12 -12.36
N PRO A 154 2.12 -17.39 -11.04
CA PRO A 154 1.00 -16.93 -10.27
C PRO A 154 0.79 -15.41 -10.41
N LEU A 155 -0.44 -14.98 -10.71
CA LEU A 155 -0.77 -13.58 -11.01
C LEU A 155 -0.28 -12.61 -9.93
N PHE A 156 -0.39 -12.98 -8.66
CA PHE A 156 0.09 -12.14 -7.56
C PHE A 156 1.60 -11.86 -7.66
N TYR A 157 2.41 -12.90 -7.89
CA TYR A 157 3.85 -12.74 -8.07
C TYR A 157 4.18 -11.92 -9.33
N TYR A 158 3.47 -12.22 -10.44
CA TYR A 158 3.67 -11.52 -11.71
C TYR A 158 3.48 -10.01 -11.57
N ILE A 159 2.39 -9.57 -10.92
CA ILE A 159 2.09 -8.16 -10.70
C ILE A 159 3.17 -7.47 -9.85
N LEU A 160 3.67 -8.14 -8.80
CA LEU A 160 4.74 -7.59 -7.98
C LEU A 160 6.06 -7.48 -8.77
N LYS A 161 6.40 -8.51 -9.55
CA LYS A 161 7.60 -8.50 -10.40
C LYS A 161 7.50 -7.48 -11.52
N GLU A 162 6.31 -7.29 -12.08
CA GLU A 162 6.05 -6.26 -13.08
C GLU A 162 6.22 -4.85 -12.49
N ALA A 163 5.70 -4.60 -11.30
CA ALA A 163 5.88 -3.33 -10.60
C ALA A 163 7.36 -3.04 -10.32
N GLU A 164 8.11 -4.05 -9.87
CA GLU A 164 9.56 -3.95 -9.63
C GLU A 164 10.32 -3.56 -10.91
N LEU A 165 10.03 -4.21 -12.03
CA LEU A 165 10.80 -4.05 -13.27
C LEU A 165 10.34 -2.89 -14.16
N LYS A 166 9.06 -2.53 -14.13
CA LYS A 166 8.47 -1.51 -15.02
C LYS A 166 7.92 -0.29 -14.29
N GLY A 167 7.64 -0.42 -12.99
CA GLY A 167 7.14 0.65 -12.14
C GLY A 167 8.16 1.13 -11.12
N GLU A 168 9.42 0.67 -11.21
CA GLU A 168 10.51 0.99 -10.26
C GLU A 168 10.12 0.70 -8.80
N GLY A 169 9.15 -0.20 -8.59
CA GLY A 169 8.56 -0.47 -7.27
C GLY A 169 7.71 0.67 -6.69
N ILE A 170 7.54 1.76 -7.42
CA ILE A 170 6.76 2.93 -6.98
C ILE A 170 5.32 2.85 -7.48
N THR A 171 5.15 2.36 -8.70
CA THR A 171 3.84 2.17 -9.34
C THR A 171 3.64 0.72 -9.76
N LEU A 172 2.38 0.34 -9.98
CA LEU A 172 2.10 -0.93 -10.65
C LEU A 172 2.53 -0.87 -12.11
N GLY A 173 2.91 -2.01 -12.66
CA GLY A 173 3.14 -2.16 -14.09
C GLY A 173 1.82 -2.21 -14.88
N PRO A 174 1.88 -2.35 -16.22
CA PRO A 174 0.71 -2.26 -17.11
C PRO A 174 -0.40 -3.25 -16.78
N VAL A 175 -0.10 -4.52 -16.53
CA VAL A 175 -1.09 -5.55 -16.19
C VAL A 175 -1.74 -5.26 -14.83
N GLY A 176 -0.90 -5.01 -13.82
CA GLY A 176 -1.38 -4.71 -12.47
C GLY A 176 -2.23 -3.46 -12.41
N SER A 177 -1.80 -2.39 -13.05
CA SER A 177 -2.54 -1.12 -13.12
C SER A 177 -3.90 -1.30 -13.78
N HIS A 178 -3.95 -2.03 -14.90
CA HIS A 178 -5.20 -2.21 -15.64
C HIS A 178 -6.22 -3.01 -14.81
N ILE A 179 -5.81 -4.14 -14.22
CA ILE A 179 -6.68 -4.97 -13.39
C ILE A 179 -7.25 -4.16 -12.21
N ILE A 180 -6.39 -3.40 -11.51
CA ILE A 180 -6.84 -2.62 -10.34
C ILE A 180 -7.78 -1.49 -10.76
N SER A 181 -7.46 -0.79 -11.84
CA SER A 181 -8.30 0.31 -12.35
C SER A 181 -9.68 -0.19 -12.76
N GLU A 182 -9.77 -1.30 -13.50
CA GLU A 182 -11.05 -1.88 -13.88
C GLU A 182 -11.89 -2.32 -12.67
N VAL A 183 -11.26 -2.98 -11.69
CA VAL A 183 -11.97 -3.44 -10.49
C VAL A 183 -12.52 -2.25 -9.69
N VAL A 184 -11.71 -1.20 -9.49
CA VAL A 184 -12.14 -0.01 -8.75
C VAL A 184 -13.23 0.73 -9.51
N GLN A 185 -13.03 0.95 -10.81
CA GLN A 185 -14.02 1.64 -11.64
C GLN A 185 -15.35 0.89 -11.67
N SER A 186 -15.32 -0.42 -11.92
CA SER A 186 -16.55 -1.26 -11.95
C SER A 186 -17.28 -1.26 -10.61
N ALA A 187 -16.53 -1.26 -9.49
CA ALA A 187 -17.13 -1.18 -8.17
C ALA A 187 -17.83 0.17 -7.94
N LEU A 188 -17.20 1.27 -8.35
CA LEU A 188 -17.78 2.61 -8.26
C LEU A 188 -18.99 2.78 -9.17
N GLU A 189 -18.95 2.23 -10.39
CA GLU A 189 -20.07 2.28 -11.34
C GLU A 189 -21.27 1.42 -10.87
N ALA A 190 -21.00 0.31 -10.19
CA ALA A 190 -22.04 -0.58 -9.66
C ALA A 190 -22.68 -0.06 -8.37
N ASP A 191 -22.03 0.85 -7.65
CA ASP A 191 -22.54 1.43 -6.41
C ASP A 191 -23.45 2.64 -6.72
N PRO A 192 -24.77 2.55 -6.45
CA PRO A 192 -25.70 3.65 -6.73
C PRO A 192 -25.41 4.91 -5.91
N ASP A 193 -24.72 4.77 -4.77
CA ASP A 193 -24.36 5.89 -3.89
C ASP A 193 -22.98 6.48 -4.23
N SER A 194 -22.26 5.92 -5.22
CA SER A 194 -20.98 6.45 -5.63
C SER A 194 -21.10 7.77 -6.38
N TYR A 195 -20.02 8.56 -6.38
CA TYR A 195 -19.98 9.81 -7.15
C TYR A 195 -20.08 9.59 -8.67
N LEU A 196 -19.78 8.37 -9.17
CA LEU A 196 -19.92 8.05 -10.60
C LEU A 196 -21.36 7.77 -10.99
N SER A 197 -22.15 7.12 -10.12
CA SER A 197 -23.51 6.65 -10.42
C SER A 197 -24.58 7.58 -9.87
N GLY A 198 -24.39 8.10 -8.65
CA GLY A 198 -25.43 8.84 -7.93
C GLY A 198 -25.55 10.32 -8.29
N VAL A 199 -24.52 10.92 -8.85
CA VAL A 199 -24.45 12.40 -9.02
C VAL A 199 -24.30 12.84 -10.48
N GLY A 200 -24.02 11.93 -11.40
CA GLY A 200 -23.90 12.23 -12.83
C GLY A 200 -22.76 13.18 -13.19
N PRO A 201 -22.65 13.58 -14.48
CA PRO A 201 -21.53 14.39 -14.98
C PRO A 201 -21.48 15.83 -14.47
N GLN A 202 -22.47 16.27 -13.70
CA GLN A 202 -22.52 17.61 -13.10
C GLN A 202 -22.04 17.61 -11.63
N TRP A 203 -21.55 16.47 -11.11
CA TRP A 203 -21.05 16.44 -9.74
C TRP A 203 -19.78 17.27 -9.61
N GLU A 204 -19.79 18.19 -8.69
CA GLU A 204 -18.61 18.98 -8.31
C GLU A 204 -18.18 18.60 -6.90
N LEU A 205 -16.87 18.57 -6.69
CA LEU A 205 -16.30 18.30 -5.37
C LEU A 205 -16.75 19.42 -4.40
N PRO A 206 -17.42 19.10 -3.29
CA PRO A 206 -17.93 20.12 -2.37
C PRO A 206 -16.79 20.97 -1.78
N SER A 207 -17.08 22.23 -1.54
CA SER A 207 -16.17 23.13 -0.83
C SER A 207 -16.37 22.99 0.68
N TRP A 208 -15.27 22.84 1.38
CA TRP A 208 -15.23 22.66 2.84
C TRP A 208 -14.55 23.84 3.51
N ARG A 209 -14.97 24.15 4.74
CA ARG A 209 -14.30 25.14 5.58
C ARG A 209 -13.25 24.46 6.45
N PHE A 210 -11.99 24.83 6.30
CA PHE A 210 -10.89 24.32 7.11
C PHE A 210 -10.83 25.00 8.49
N PRO A 211 -10.20 24.40 9.48
CA PRO A 211 -9.97 25.01 10.79
C PRO A 211 -9.18 26.32 10.73
N SER A 212 -8.36 26.52 9.67
CA SER A 212 -7.68 27.79 9.37
C SER A 212 -8.63 28.93 9.00
N GLY A 213 -9.93 28.64 8.76
CA GLY A 213 -10.93 29.60 8.28
C GLY A 213 -10.99 29.72 6.76
N SER A 214 -10.05 29.16 6.01
CA SER A 214 -10.09 29.12 4.55
C SER A 214 -11.18 28.17 4.05
N GLN A 215 -11.59 28.35 2.79
CA GLN A 215 -12.46 27.39 2.10
C GLN A 215 -11.72 26.77 0.92
N GLY A 216 -12.03 25.52 0.62
CA GLY A 216 -11.44 24.80 -0.51
C GLY A 216 -12.00 23.41 -0.68
N GLN A 217 -11.69 22.80 -1.82
CA GLN A 217 -12.06 21.43 -2.11
C GLN A 217 -11.05 20.46 -1.51
N VAL A 218 -11.55 19.31 -1.05
CA VAL A 218 -10.72 18.24 -0.49
C VAL A 218 -10.65 17.10 -1.51
N ASN A 219 -9.54 17.05 -2.23
CA ASN A 219 -9.27 16.08 -3.30
C ASN A 219 -8.03 15.21 -3.04
N SER A 220 -7.53 15.21 -1.82
CA SER A 220 -6.34 14.46 -1.41
C SER A 220 -6.40 14.04 0.05
N LEU A 221 -5.62 13.02 0.42
CA LEU A 221 -5.48 12.60 1.82
C LEU A 221 -4.94 13.74 2.69
N ILE A 222 -4.00 14.55 2.19
CA ILE A 222 -3.50 15.74 2.88
C ILE A 222 -4.63 16.74 3.13
N GLY A 223 -5.51 16.91 2.14
CA GLY A 223 -6.71 17.75 2.27
C GLY A 223 -7.62 17.27 3.39
N ILE A 224 -7.80 15.96 3.55
CA ILE A 224 -8.59 15.39 4.65
C ILE A 224 -7.91 15.65 6.00
N VAL A 225 -6.60 15.42 6.11
CA VAL A 225 -5.83 15.71 7.33
C VAL A 225 -5.98 17.17 7.74
N ARG A 226 -5.87 18.11 6.79
CA ARG A 226 -6.08 19.55 7.04
C ARG A 226 -7.51 19.89 7.42
N LEU A 227 -8.49 19.20 6.82
CA LEU A 227 -9.91 19.43 7.11
C LEU A 227 -10.25 19.08 8.56
N VAL A 228 -9.68 17.99 9.09
CA VAL A 228 -9.89 17.59 10.50
C VAL A 228 -8.98 18.37 11.47
N GLY A 229 -8.08 19.21 10.97
CA GLY A 229 -7.20 20.04 11.79
C GLY A 229 -6.02 19.30 12.41
N ASP A 230 -5.70 18.11 11.88
CA ASP A 230 -4.63 17.23 12.39
C ASP A 230 -3.31 17.40 11.59
N ASP A 231 -3.14 18.54 10.94
CA ASP A 231 -1.99 18.88 10.11
C ASP A 231 -0.84 19.56 10.87
N LYS A 232 -0.89 19.59 12.20
CA LYS A 232 0.09 20.23 13.07
C LYS A 232 1.05 19.22 13.67
N LEU A 233 2.18 19.70 14.10
CA LEU A 233 3.06 18.94 14.99
C LEU A 233 2.39 18.75 16.35
N LEU A 234 2.65 17.62 16.99
CA LEU A 234 2.35 17.48 18.42
C LEU A 234 3.14 18.56 19.20
N PRO A 235 2.56 19.15 20.24
CA PRO A 235 3.18 20.29 20.95
C PRO A 235 4.62 20.05 21.38
N GLU A 236 4.93 18.88 21.88
CA GLU A 236 6.29 18.49 22.28
C GLU A 236 7.21 18.25 21.07
N CYS A 237 6.67 17.85 19.92
CA CYS A 237 7.42 17.65 18.69
C CYS A 237 7.77 18.97 18.02
N GLU A 238 7.00 20.01 18.22
CA GLU A 238 7.28 21.36 17.73
C GLU A 238 8.60 21.91 18.32
N ALA A 239 8.84 21.71 19.62
CA ALA A 239 10.09 22.09 20.25
C ALA A 239 11.30 21.34 19.67
N HIS A 240 11.11 20.05 19.33
CA HIS A 240 12.13 19.24 18.67
C HIS A 240 12.40 19.72 17.24
N TRP A 241 11.36 19.99 16.47
CA TRP A 241 11.45 20.51 15.10
C TRP A 241 12.18 21.84 15.03
N ARG A 242 11.85 22.80 15.91
CA ARG A 242 12.50 24.11 16.00
C ARG A 242 14.00 24.02 16.25
N ARG A 243 14.46 23.04 17.02
CA ARG A 243 15.89 22.84 17.31
C ARG A 243 16.73 22.49 16.08
N PHE A 244 16.15 21.82 15.09
CA PHE A 244 16.86 21.31 13.92
C PHE A 244 16.60 22.10 12.63
N HIS A 245 15.52 22.88 12.56
CA HIS A 245 15.09 23.54 11.32
C HIS A 245 15.12 25.07 11.37
N LEU A 246 15.32 25.67 12.52
CA LEU A 246 15.58 27.11 12.57
C LEU A 246 17.08 27.41 12.30
N PRO A 247 17.40 28.42 11.48
CA PRO A 247 18.78 28.86 11.34
C PRO A 247 19.31 29.25 12.72
N ALA A 248 20.56 28.90 13.00
CA ALA A 248 21.25 29.36 14.20
C ALA A 248 21.08 30.88 14.32
N GLN A 249 20.52 31.35 15.42
CA GLN A 249 20.42 32.78 15.67
C GLN A 249 21.87 33.34 15.65
N PRO A 250 22.15 34.42 14.90
CA PRO A 250 23.47 35.04 14.96
C PRO A 250 23.71 35.48 16.41
N VAL A 251 24.85 35.08 16.94
CA VAL A 251 25.39 35.48 18.26
C VAL A 251 25.78 36.96 18.22
#